data_bbacf0f0232c0c751dac1d5959199a9f
#
_entry.id   bbacf0f0232c0c751dac1d5959199a9f
#
_cell.length_a   1.000
_cell.length_b   1.000
_cell.length_c   1.000
_cell.angle_alpha   90.00
_cell.angle_beta   90.00
_cell.angle_gamma   90.00
#
_symmetry.space_group_name_H-M   'P 1'
#
loop_
_entity.id
_entity.type
_entity.pdbx_description
1 polymer ?
#
loop_
_entity_poly.entity_id
_entity_poly.type
_entity_poly.pdbx_seq_one_letter_code
_entity_poly.pdbx_strand_id
1 'polypeptide(L)'
;WSSDVCSSDLKTGTTISNGRMDQYFYPFYKKDMEAGILTDEKTLEYLECMWVGMAEFIDMYISPAGGAFNEGYAHWEAVTIGGQTPDGRDATNDLTYLFLKSKREFPLHYPDLAARIHSRAPERYLWDVAETIKFGSGFPKLCNDEECIPLYVSKGATFEEALDYAVSGCIEIRMPNRDTYTSGGAYTNFASAVEMALYDGKMKKYGDVQLGIQTGDARKFKSWDEFWNAYVQQHMLLLRTTFIQQYIVIQTRAKHFAQPMGSVLHALCRKHCIDLHQPQIPEGLNFGYFEFMGLGTVIDSLAAIKKLVFEDKKLTMDQLIDALEANFEGYEDIQQLLRTAPCYGNDDEYADEIGRELDRMAVSFAAKYGKEMGINNDARYVPFTSHVPFGKVVSATPNGRVAWFPLADGSSPSHGADHNGPTAILLSNHNTKNYGMRARAARLINVKFTPKCVEGDAGTEKLVQFIRTWCDLKLWHIQFNVINADTLKKAQKDPQKYRNLIVRIAGYSAYFVDLTPDLQNDLIARTGHDQM
;
A
#
# COMPACT_ATOMS: atom_id res chain seq x y z
N TRP A 1 11.93 7.74 -26.25
CA TRP A 1 12.36 7.01 -25.05
C TRP A 1 11.47 5.81 -24.88
N SER A 2 11.93 4.65 -25.26
CA SER A 2 11.18 3.46 -24.94
C SER A 2 11.51 3.06 -23.52
N SER A 3 10.50 2.95 -22.67
CA SER A 3 10.61 2.32 -21.38
C SER A 3 10.98 0.83 -21.50
N ASP A 4 11.01 0.29 -22.73
CA ASP A 4 11.48 -1.05 -23.05
C ASP A 4 12.90 -1.30 -22.54
N VAL A 5 13.76 -0.28 -22.62
CA VAL A 5 15.11 -0.38 -22.07
C VAL A 5 15.07 -0.46 -20.55
N CYS A 6 14.12 0.23 -19.91
CA CYS A 6 13.96 0.13 -18.45
C CYS A 6 13.27 -1.18 -18.03
N SER A 7 12.28 -1.67 -18.77
CA SER A 7 11.55 -2.89 -18.41
C SER A 7 12.34 -4.18 -18.70
N SER A 8 13.14 -4.22 -19.77
CA SER A 8 13.95 -5.39 -20.10
C SER A 8 15.13 -5.61 -19.14
N ASP A 9 15.72 -4.53 -18.63
CA ASP A 9 16.76 -4.61 -17.59
C ASP A 9 16.17 -4.86 -16.19
N LEU A 10 14.87 -4.68 -16.05
CA LEU A 10 14.15 -4.68 -14.79
C LEU A 10 13.29 -5.92 -14.60
N LYS A 11 13.68 -7.07 -15.12
CA LYS A 11 12.99 -8.39 -14.98
C LYS A 11 12.43 -8.74 -13.59
N THR A 12 12.31 -7.78 -12.72
CA THR A 12 11.92 -7.90 -11.32
C THR A 12 10.82 -6.92 -10.88
N GLY A 13 10.05 -6.34 -11.81
CA GLY A 13 8.94 -5.43 -11.45
C GLY A 13 9.42 -4.14 -10.79
N THR A 14 10.36 -3.45 -11.40
CA THR A 14 10.84 -2.18 -10.89
C THR A 14 9.87 -1.08 -11.24
N THR A 15 9.59 -0.24 -10.27
CA THR A 15 8.69 0.89 -10.40
C THR A 15 9.32 2.02 -11.20
N ILE A 16 8.58 2.58 -12.16
CA ILE A 16 9.01 3.74 -12.95
C ILE A 16 8.34 4.99 -12.37
N SER A 17 9.14 6.01 -12.11
CA SER A 17 8.65 7.34 -11.75
C SER A 17 8.90 8.29 -12.90
N ASN A 18 7.83 8.76 -13.55
CA ASN A 18 7.91 9.79 -14.58
C ASN A 18 8.14 11.19 -13.99
N GLY A 19 8.18 11.28 -12.67
CA GLY A 19 8.41 12.54 -11.98
C GLY A 19 7.19 13.45 -11.97
N ARG A 20 7.44 14.72 -11.68
CA ARG A 20 6.42 15.77 -11.56
C ARG A 20 6.18 16.41 -12.94
N MET A 21 5.43 15.70 -13.79
CA MET A 21 5.25 16.10 -15.20
C MET A 21 4.61 17.46 -15.35
N ASP A 22 3.66 17.80 -14.48
CA ASP A 22 3.01 19.10 -14.46
C ASP A 22 3.97 20.25 -14.12
N GLN A 23 5.16 19.96 -13.53
CA GLN A 23 6.16 20.96 -13.21
C GLN A 23 7.20 21.12 -14.32
N TYR A 24 7.82 20.03 -14.75
CA TYR A 24 8.90 20.16 -15.74
C TYR A 24 8.41 20.39 -17.17
N PHE A 25 7.15 20.06 -17.50
CA PHE A 25 6.53 20.45 -18.78
C PHE A 25 5.94 21.85 -18.75
N TYR A 26 5.59 22.40 -17.59
CA TYR A 26 4.89 23.68 -17.49
C TYR A 26 5.61 24.85 -18.19
N PRO A 27 6.93 25.03 -18.12
CA PRO A 27 7.62 26.12 -18.82
C PRO A 27 7.45 26.04 -20.35
N PHE A 28 7.43 24.84 -20.90
CA PHE A 28 7.24 24.62 -22.35
C PHE A 28 5.77 24.85 -22.73
N TYR A 29 4.84 24.26 -21.99
CA TYR A 29 3.40 24.47 -22.16
C TYR A 29 3.07 25.96 -22.14
N LYS A 30 3.51 26.70 -21.11
CA LYS A 30 3.24 28.12 -20.97
C LYS A 30 3.76 28.93 -22.15
N LYS A 31 5.00 28.68 -22.57
CA LYS A 31 5.61 29.34 -23.73
C LYS A 31 4.80 29.11 -25.01
N ASP A 32 4.37 27.89 -25.25
CA ASP A 32 3.65 27.53 -26.48
C ASP A 32 2.19 28.02 -26.44
N MET A 33 1.57 28.12 -25.26
CA MET A 33 0.27 28.79 -25.08
C MET A 33 0.36 30.29 -25.36
N GLU A 34 1.37 30.99 -24.80
CA GLU A 34 1.62 32.40 -25.02
C GLU A 34 1.93 32.71 -26.50
N ALA A 35 2.56 31.79 -27.21
CA ALA A 35 2.84 31.89 -28.63
C ALA A 35 1.65 31.54 -29.55
N GLY A 36 0.52 31.06 -29.00
CA GLY A 36 -0.63 30.59 -29.73
C GLY A 36 -0.40 29.28 -30.51
N ILE A 37 0.64 28.53 -30.16
CA ILE A 37 0.97 27.22 -30.76
C ILE A 37 0.10 26.11 -30.18
N LEU A 38 -0.17 26.18 -28.86
CA LEU A 38 -1.03 25.24 -28.13
C LEU A 38 -2.35 25.89 -27.71
N THR A 39 -3.36 25.04 -27.52
CA THR A 39 -4.60 25.31 -26.79
C THR A 39 -4.80 24.24 -25.75
N ASP A 40 -5.73 24.43 -24.81
CA ASP A 40 -6.06 23.41 -23.80
C ASP A 40 -6.55 22.12 -24.45
N GLU A 41 -7.37 22.20 -25.51
CA GLU A 41 -7.86 21.03 -26.25
C GLU A 41 -6.71 20.25 -26.89
N LYS A 42 -5.75 20.97 -27.50
CA LYS A 42 -4.60 20.31 -28.14
C LYS A 42 -3.65 19.72 -27.10
N THR A 43 -3.52 20.36 -25.96
CA THR A 43 -2.74 19.83 -24.82
C THR A 43 -3.39 18.56 -24.27
N LEU A 44 -4.72 18.55 -24.10
CA LEU A 44 -5.44 17.33 -23.69
C LEU A 44 -5.24 16.19 -24.66
N GLU A 45 -5.37 16.43 -25.97
CA GLU A 45 -5.10 15.42 -26.99
C GLU A 45 -3.69 14.84 -26.88
N TYR A 46 -2.67 15.67 -26.64
CA TYR A 46 -1.31 15.19 -26.43
C TYR A 46 -1.15 14.37 -25.15
N LEU A 47 -1.78 14.77 -24.05
CA LEU A 47 -1.77 14.01 -22.80
C LEU A 47 -2.45 12.64 -22.98
N GLU A 48 -3.59 12.61 -23.67
CA GLU A 48 -4.32 11.36 -23.93
C GLU A 48 -3.55 10.42 -24.87
N CYS A 49 -2.90 10.95 -25.91
CA CYS A 49 -1.99 10.16 -26.75
C CYS A 49 -0.80 9.61 -25.94
N MET A 50 -0.26 10.40 -25.03
CA MET A 50 0.81 9.94 -24.13
C MET A 50 0.32 8.82 -23.19
N TRP A 51 -0.92 8.92 -22.67
CA TRP A 51 -1.52 7.85 -21.86
C TRP A 51 -1.65 6.54 -22.65
N VAL A 52 -2.03 6.60 -23.93
CA VAL A 52 -2.08 5.41 -24.79
C VAL A 52 -0.71 4.79 -24.91
N GLY A 53 0.33 5.58 -25.26
CA GLY A 53 1.68 5.06 -25.40
C GLY A 53 2.22 4.45 -24.11
N MET A 54 1.92 5.04 -22.95
CA MET A 54 2.31 4.49 -21.65
C MET A 54 1.52 3.23 -21.30
N ALA A 55 0.25 3.12 -21.65
CA ALA A 55 -0.58 1.95 -21.36
C ALA A 55 -0.25 0.72 -22.25
N GLU A 56 0.51 0.91 -23.33
CA GLU A 56 0.97 -0.19 -24.19
C GLU A 56 2.12 -1.02 -23.58
N PHE A 57 2.78 -0.51 -22.54
CA PHE A 57 3.82 -1.27 -21.84
C PHE A 57 3.19 -2.38 -21.02
N ILE A 58 3.64 -3.60 -21.22
CA ILE A 58 3.18 -4.79 -20.49
C ILE A 58 4.37 -5.49 -19.88
N ASP A 59 4.41 -5.55 -18.55
CA ASP A 59 5.39 -6.35 -17.82
C ASP A 59 5.03 -7.83 -17.89
N MET A 60 6.01 -8.66 -18.24
CA MET A 60 5.88 -10.11 -18.20
C MET A 60 6.55 -10.67 -16.96
N TYR A 61 5.75 -11.23 -16.07
CA TYR A 61 6.26 -11.89 -14.86
C TYR A 61 6.65 -13.34 -15.16
N ILE A 62 7.91 -13.68 -14.96
CA ILE A 62 8.47 -15.00 -15.29
C ILE A 62 8.05 -16.08 -14.30
N SER A 63 7.69 -15.71 -13.07
CA SER A 63 7.30 -16.66 -12.03
C SER A 63 5.83 -16.58 -11.69
N PRO A 64 5.16 -17.71 -11.36
CA PRO A 64 3.78 -17.70 -10.87
C PRO A 64 3.59 -16.82 -9.63
N ALA A 65 4.58 -16.77 -8.73
CA ALA A 65 4.55 -15.90 -7.55
C ALA A 65 4.60 -14.41 -7.94
N GLY A 66 5.44 -14.03 -8.92
CA GLY A 66 5.48 -12.66 -9.44
C GLY A 66 4.16 -12.24 -10.04
N GLY A 67 3.53 -13.10 -10.85
CA GLY A 67 2.20 -12.85 -11.40
C GLY A 67 1.11 -12.72 -10.33
N ALA A 68 1.11 -13.60 -9.33
CA ALA A 68 0.14 -13.55 -8.24
C ALA A 68 0.30 -12.32 -7.33
N PHE A 69 1.50 -11.73 -7.26
CA PHE A 69 1.74 -10.51 -6.48
C PHE A 69 1.45 -9.23 -7.26
N ASN A 70 1.23 -9.32 -8.57
CA ASN A 70 1.07 -8.18 -9.47
C ASN A 70 -0.06 -8.46 -10.50
N GLU A 71 -1.22 -8.88 -10.03
CA GLU A 71 -2.35 -9.18 -10.91
C GLU A 71 -2.85 -7.93 -11.66
N GLY A 72 -3.36 -8.12 -12.87
CA GLY A 72 -3.92 -7.06 -13.70
C GLY A 72 -2.90 -6.31 -14.55
N TYR A 73 -1.79 -6.96 -14.92
CA TYR A 73 -0.75 -6.42 -15.82
C TYR A 73 -0.12 -5.12 -15.30
N ALA A 74 0.16 -5.07 -14.01
CA ALA A 74 0.77 -3.90 -13.37
C ALA A 74 2.21 -3.68 -13.86
N HIS A 75 2.49 -2.55 -14.51
CA HIS A 75 3.84 -2.16 -14.93
C HIS A 75 4.42 -0.99 -14.10
N TRP A 76 3.76 -0.62 -13.02
CA TRP A 76 4.26 0.26 -11.95
C TRP A 76 4.73 1.64 -12.37
N GLU A 77 4.18 2.18 -13.44
CA GLU A 77 4.49 3.49 -13.93
C GLU A 77 3.61 4.55 -13.26
N ALA A 78 4.21 5.61 -12.74
CA ALA A 78 3.50 6.66 -12.02
C ALA A 78 3.88 8.05 -12.50
N VAL A 79 2.88 8.90 -12.72
CA VAL A 79 2.99 10.33 -12.96
C VAL A 79 2.59 11.07 -11.69
N THR A 80 3.38 12.04 -11.28
CA THR A 80 3.11 12.85 -10.08
C THR A 80 2.71 14.27 -10.48
N ILE A 81 1.70 14.83 -9.80
CA ILE A 81 1.22 16.20 -9.99
C ILE A 81 1.05 16.95 -8.65
N GLY A 82 1.00 18.25 -8.70
CA GLY A 82 0.78 19.11 -7.53
C GLY A 82 1.96 19.15 -6.57
N GLY A 83 1.67 19.29 -5.28
CA GLY A 83 2.66 19.42 -4.22
C GLY A 83 3.17 20.85 -4.06
N GLN A 84 4.44 21.00 -3.68
CA GLN A 84 5.03 22.30 -3.37
C GLN A 84 6.20 22.63 -4.29
N THR A 85 6.42 23.93 -4.50
CA THR A 85 7.59 24.49 -5.19
C THR A 85 8.84 24.43 -4.29
N PRO A 86 10.07 24.60 -4.82
CA PRO A 86 11.28 24.59 -4.00
C PRO A 86 11.30 25.61 -2.86
N ASP A 87 10.53 26.69 -2.97
CA ASP A 87 10.36 27.69 -1.90
C ASP A 87 9.15 27.44 -0.99
N GLY A 88 8.54 26.26 -1.09
CA GLY A 88 7.46 25.79 -0.21
C GLY A 88 6.08 26.40 -0.47
N ARG A 89 5.85 27.06 -1.62
CA ARG A 89 4.52 27.52 -2.05
C ARG A 89 3.78 26.38 -2.75
N ASP A 90 2.49 26.55 -2.91
CA ASP A 90 1.69 25.64 -3.76
C ASP A 90 2.23 25.61 -5.19
N ALA A 91 2.35 24.40 -5.77
CA ALA A 91 2.90 24.18 -7.10
C ALA A 91 1.84 23.86 -8.16
N THR A 92 0.55 23.91 -7.81
CA THR A 92 -0.51 23.68 -8.81
C THR A 92 -0.50 24.76 -9.89
N ASN A 93 -0.70 24.34 -11.13
CA ASN A 93 -0.71 25.21 -12.30
C ASN A 93 -1.74 24.72 -13.33
N ASP A 94 -1.94 25.44 -14.43
CA ASP A 94 -2.96 25.10 -15.41
C ASP A 94 -2.76 23.68 -15.98
N LEU A 95 -1.53 23.26 -16.17
CA LEU A 95 -1.23 21.90 -16.65
C LEU A 95 -1.62 20.84 -15.61
N THR A 96 -1.50 21.11 -14.30
CA THR A 96 -1.97 20.20 -13.23
C THR A 96 -3.46 19.87 -13.40
N TYR A 97 -4.27 20.87 -13.72
CA TYR A 97 -5.72 20.67 -13.95
C TYR A 97 -6.00 19.91 -15.24
N LEU A 98 -5.21 20.12 -16.28
CA LEU A 98 -5.33 19.35 -17.52
C LEU A 98 -4.96 17.86 -17.32
N PHE A 99 -3.98 17.55 -16.48
CA PHE A 99 -3.67 16.16 -16.09
C PHE A 99 -4.86 15.48 -15.40
N LEU A 100 -5.53 16.16 -14.47
CA LEU A 100 -6.74 15.64 -13.83
C LEU A 100 -7.88 15.46 -14.83
N LYS A 101 -8.10 16.46 -15.69
CA LYS A 101 -9.14 16.44 -16.71
C LYS A 101 -8.93 15.30 -17.70
N SER A 102 -7.72 15.08 -18.21
CA SER A 102 -7.41 14.00 -19.15
C SER A 102 -7.72 12.61 -18.57
N LYS A 103 -7.52 12.40 -17.27
CA LYS A 103 -7.90 11.13 -16.62
C LYS A 103 -9.41 10.94 -16.47
N ARG A 104 -10.19 12.00 -16.42
CA ARG A 104 -11.67 11.93 -16.44
C ARG A 104 -12.20 11.67 -17.86
N GLU A 105 -11.64 12.34 -18.86
CA GLU A 105 -12.10 12.25 -20.25
C GLU A 105 -11.62 10.96 -20.94
N PHE A 106 -10.40 10.51 -20.60
CA PHE A 106 -9.80 9.31 -21.18
C PHE A 106 -9.24 8.36 -20.09
N PRO A 107 -10.11 7.62 -19.38
CA PRO A 107 -9.70 6.77 -18.27
C PRO A 107 -9.05 5.48 -18.76
N LEU A 108 -7.74 5.43 -18.80
CA LEU A 108 -6.95 4.22 -18.94
C LEU A 108 -6.40 3.80 -17.56
N HIS A 109 -6.26 2.50 -17.34
CA HIS A 109 -5.73 1.96 -16.08
C HIS A 109 -4.27 2.37 -15.83
N TYR A 110 -3.52 2.72 -16.87
CA TYR A 110 -2.15 3.24 -16.81
C TYR A 110 -1.99 4.51 -17.70
N PRO A 111 -0.95 5.33 -17.39
CA PRO A 111 -0.12 5.31 -16.18
C PRO A 111 -0.94 5.66 -14.95
N ASP A 112 -0.41 5.27 -13.77
CA ASP A 112 -1.00 5.70 -12.52
C ASP A 112 -0.77 7.19 -12.28
N LEU A 113 -1.77 7.89 -11.75
CA LEU A 113 -1.70 9.32 -11.43
C LEU A 113 -1.68 9.50 -9.92
N ALA A 114 -0.64 10.16 -9.42
CA ALA A 114 -0.46 10.51 -8.02
C ALA A 114 -0.59 12.02 -7.82
N ALA A 115 -1.50 12.44 -6.98
CA ALA A 115 -1.68 13.83 -6.58
C ALA A 115 -1.05 14.08 -5.20
N ARG A 116 -0.11 15.02 -5.13
CA ARG A 116 0.49 15.45 -3.89
C ARG A 116 -0.39 16.49 -3.23
N ILE A 117 -0.71 16.28 -1.96
CA ILE A 117 -1.57 17.15 -1.15
C ILE A 117 -0.76 17.70 0.03
N HIS A 118 -0.97 18.97 0.33
CA HIS A 118 -0.42 19.63 1.51
C HIS A 118 -1.50 20.49 2.20
N SER A 119 -1.28 20.90 3.44
CA SER A 119 -2.25 21.62 4.27
C SER A 119 -2.74 22.94 3.64
N ARG A 120 -1.92 23.56 2.78
CA ARG A 120 -2.24 24.81 2.06
C ARG A 120 -2.66 24.60 0.62
N ALA A 121 -3.01 23.36 0.22
CA ALA A 121 -3.47 23.07 -1.13
C ALA A 121 -4.73 23.89 -1.45
N PRO A 122 -4.80 24.54 -2.65
CA PRO A 122 -5.95 25.36 -3.02
C PRO A 122 -7.23 24.54 -3.04
N GLU A 123 -8.34 25.17 -2.65
CA GLU A 123 -9.64 24.51 -2.64
C GLU A 123 -10.06 24.03 -4.03
N ARG A 124 -9.80 24.83 -5.06
CA ARG A 124 -10.01 24.43 -6.46
C ARG A 124 -9.28 23.14 -6.80
N TYR A 125 -8.04 22.98 -6.33
CA TYR A 125 -7.27 21.75 -6.59
C TYR A 125 -7.87 20.55 -5.88
N LEU A 126 -8.22 20.69 -4.61
CA LEU A 126 -8.87 19.61 -3.86
C LEU A 126 -10.23 19.23 -4.46
N TRP A 127 -10.97 20.22 -4.94
CA TRP A 127 -12.25 19.99 -5.64
C TRP A 127 -12.04 19.16 -6.93
N ASP A 128 -11.10 19.56 -7.79
CA ASP A 128 -10.81 18.86 -9.03
C ASP A 128 -10.26 17.44 -8.78
N VAL A 129 -9.46 17.25 -7.74
CA VAL A 129 -9.02 15.93 -7.26
C VAL A 129 -10.23 15.10 -6.83
N ALA A 130 -11.14 15.66 -6.02
CA ALA A 130 -12.34 14.97 -5.55
C ALA A 130 -13.27 14.60 -6.72
N GLU A 131 -13.50 15.50 -7.68
CA GLU A 131 -14.27 15.20 -8.90
C GLU A 131 -13.63 14.07 -9.74
N THR A 132 -12.31 14.01 -9.78
CA THR A 132 -11.61 12.94 -10.50
C THR A 132 -11.75 11.60 -9.76
N ILE A 133 -11.69 11.59 -8.42
CA ILE A 133 -11.95 10.39 -7.60
C ILE A 133 -13.39 9.88 -7.80
N LYS A 134 -14.37 10.76 -7.81
CA LYS A 134 -15.81 10.44 -8.02
C LYS A 134 -16.07 9.74 -9.35
N PHE A 135 -15.25 9.99 -10.36
CA PHE A 135 -15.36 9.32 -11.65
C PHE A 135 -15.23 7.79 -11.55
N GLY A 136 -14.56 7.28 -10.49
CA GLY A 136 -14.54 5.87 -10.14
C GLY A 136 -13.44 5.03 -10.81
N SER A 137 -12.53 5.63 -11.57
CA SER A 137 -11.38 4.94 -12.17
C SER A 137 -10.24 4.64 -11.18
N GLY A 138 -10.37 5.05 -9.92
CA GLY A 138 -9.36 4.89 -8.88
C GLY A 138 -8.25 5.94 -8.90
N PHE A 139 -8.36 6.97 -9.74
CA PHE A 139 -7.41 8.09 -9.82
C PHE A 139 -7.98 9.37 -9.23
N PRO A 140 -7.06 10.28 -8.82
CA PRO A 140 -5.67 10.01 -8.47
C PRO A 140 -5.54 9.31 -7.12
N LYS A 141 -4.42 8.61 -6.88
CA LYS A 141 -3.99 8.30 -5.52
C LYS A 141 -3.41 9.54 -4.87
N LEU A 142 -3.52 9.65 -3.54
CA LEU A 142 -3.07 10.84 -2.82
C LEU A 142 -1.82 10.52 -1.99
N CYS A 143 -0.84 11.43 -2.03
CA CYS A 143 0.36 11.40 -1.21
C CYS A 143 0.47 12.69 -0.40
N ASN A 144 0.81 12.55 0.88
CA ASN A 144 0.74 13.63 1.87
C ASN A 144 2.11 14.28 2.10
N ASP A 145 2.26 15.52 1.66
CA ASP A 145 3.48 16.28 1.85
C ASP A 145 3.81 16.53 3.34
N GLU A 146 2.78 16.65 4.21
CA GLU A 146 2.94 16.89 5.65
C GLU A 146 3.58 15.70 6.39
N GLU A 147 3.53 14.51 5.83
CA GLU A 147 4.23 13.33 6.34
C GLU A 147 5.52 13.05 5.56
N CYS A 148 5.44 13.10 4.23
CA CYS A 148 6.52 12.66 3.36
C CYS A 148 7.77 13.56 3.46
N ILE A 149 7.57 14.88 3.41
CA ILE A 149 8.69 15.85 3.42
C ILE A 149 9.47 15.79 4.74
N PRO A 150 8.85 15.94 5.93
CA PRO A 150 9.58 15.88 7.19
C PRO A 150 10.28 14.54 7.42
N LEU A 151 9.66 13.44 6.99
CA LEU A 151 10.26 12.12 7.12
C LEU A 151 11.56 12.01 6.32
N TYR A 152 11.56 12.43 5.05
CA TYR A 152 12.76 12.35 4.21
C TYR A 152 13.86 13.31 4.65
N VAL A 153 13.51 14.50 5.13
CA VAL A 153 14.47 15.39 5.79
C VAL A 153 15.10 14.68 7.00
N SER A 154 14.32 13.96 7.81
CA SER A 154 14.87 13.20 8.94
C SER A 154 15.82 12.07 8.51
N LYS A 155 15.72 11.61 7.26
CA LYS A 155 16.57 10.55 6.67
C LYS A 155 17.81 11.09 5.96
N GLY A 156 17.99 12.41 5.91
CA GLY A 156 19.18 13.05 5.37
C GLY A 156 18.99 13.77 4.04
N ALA A 157 17.77 13.88 3.53
CA ALA A 157 17.46 14.79 2.42
C ALA A 157 17.52 16.24 2.91
N THR A 158 17.92 17.18 2.06
CA THR A 158 17.67 18.59 2.32
C THR A 158 16.18 18.89 2.20
N PHE A 159 15.74 20.01 2.76
CA PHE A 159 14.33 20.41 2.65
C PHE A 159 13.93 20.62 1.18
N GLU A 160 14.79 21.28 0.40
CA GLU A 160 14.59 21.51 -1.04
C GLU A 160 14.47 20.20 -1.83
N GLU A 161 15.38 19.24 -1.59
CA GLU A 161 15.29 17.91 -2.21
C GLU A 161 13.99 17.19 -1.84
N ALA A 162 13.59 17.24 -0.58
CA ALA A 162 12.37 16.60 -0.12
C ALA A 162 11.12 17.27 -0.73
N LEU A 163 11.14 18.57 -1.02
CA LEU A 163 10.05 19.26 -1.73
C LEU A 163 9.88 18.78 -3.18
N ASP A 164 10.92 18.26 -3.82
CA ASP A 164 10.88 17.79 -5.21
C ASP A 164 10.65 16.29 -5.34
N TYR A 165 10.17 15.61 -4.31
CA TYR A 165 9.89 14.19 -4.42
C TYR A 165 8.80 13.88 -5.46
N ALA A 166 8.92 12.73 -6.11
CA ALA A 166 7.91 12.15 -6.98
C ALA A 166 7.50 10.75 -6.48
N VAL A 167 6.33 10.30 -6.88
CA VAL A 167 5.85 8.96 -6.57
C VAL A 167 6.40 7.96 -7.59
N SER A 168 6.78 6.78 -7.11
CA SER A 168 7.28 5.67 -7.91
C SER A 168 6.49 4.41 -7.56
N GLY A 169 5.88 3.79 -8.56
CA GLY A 169 5.05 2.60 -8.32
C GLY A 169 3.81 2.88 -7.48
N CYS A 170 3.58 2.07 -6.45
CA CYS A 170 2.34 2.13 -5.67
C CYS A 170 2.21 3.42 -4.86
N ILE A 171 3.10 3.61 -3.90
CA ILE A 171 3.05 4.73 -2.94
C ILE A 171 4.44 5.13 -2.45
N GLU A 172 5.46 4.56 -3.02
CA GLU A 172 6.85 4.91 -2.73
C GLU A 172 7.15 6.31 -3.24
N ILE A 173 7.86 7.08 -2.45
CA ILE A 173 8.33 8.38 -2.90
C ILE A 173 9.83 8.34 -3.18
N ARG A 174 10.27 9.11 -4.15
CA ARG A 174 11.64 9.17 -4.63
C ARG A 174 12.10 10.61 -4.78
N MET A 175 13.33 10.88 -4.40
CA MET A 175 13.98 12.16 -4.66
C MET A 175 14.91 12.01 -5.87
N PRO A 176 14.68 12.79 -6.94
CA PRO A 176 15.48 12.70 -8.15
C PRO A 176 16.99 12.78 -7.86
N ASN A 177 17.74 11.86 -8.41
CA ASN A 177 19.22 11.78 -8.29
C ASN A 177 19.81 11.66 -6.87
N ARG A 178 18.98 11.42 -5.84
CA ARG A 178 19.43 11.19 -4.45
C ARG A 178 19.05 9.82 -3.95
N ASP A 179 17.91 9.31 -4.41
CA ASP A 179 17.44 7.99 -4.04
C ASP A 179 18.22 6.92 -4.77
N THR A 180 18.81 6.04 -4.00
CA THR A 180 19.42 4.83 -4.52
C THR A 180 18.63 3.65 -4.00
N TYR A 181 18.10 2.88 -4.91
CA TYR A 181 17.22 1.77 -4.59
C TYR A 181 17.99 0.47 -4.45
N THR A 182 18.31 0.10 -3.24
CA THR A 182 19.06 -1.13 -2.96
C THR A 182 18.19 -2.35 -2.71
N SER A 183 16.89 -2.18 -2.74
CA SER A 183 15.96 -3.18 -2.25
C SER A 183 15.74 -4.34 -3.22
N GLY A 184 15.85 -5.55 -2.72
CA GLY A 184 14.98 -6.63 -3.12
C GLY A 184 13.87 -6.70 -2.10
N GLY A 185 12.65 -6.32 -2.43
CA GLY A 185 11.53 -6.34 -1.49
C GLY A 185 11.47 -7.67 -0.75
N ALA A 186 11.42 -7.60 0.55
CA ALA A 186 11.26 -8.77 1.39
C ALA A 186 9.86 -8.70 2.02
N TYR A 187 9.03 -9.68 1.71
CA TYR A 187 7.63 -9.73 2.11
C TYR A 187 7.46 -10.60 3.35
N THR A 188 6.70 -10.11 4.32
CA THR A 188 6.41 -10.82 5.57
C THR A 188 4.91 -10.99 5.74
N ASN A 189 4.48 -12.24 5.90
CA ASN A 189 3.10 -12.58 6.23
C ASN A 189 2.91 -12.53 7.75
N PHE A 190 2.40 -11.44 8.29
CA PHE A 190 2.18 -11.28 9.72
C PHE A 190 1.15 -12.26 10.29
N ALA A 191 0.15 -12.65 9.51
CA ALA A 191 -0.89 -13.59 9.96
C ALA A 191 -0.32 -15.00 10.22
N SER A 192 0.79 -15.36 9.55
CA SER A 192 1.48 -16.64 9.84
C SER A 192 2.01 -16.69 11.27
N ALA A 193 2.40 -15.56 11.87
CA ALA A 193 2.86 -15.55 13.26
C ALA A 193 1.73 -15.87 14.25
N VAL A 194 0.49 -15.44 13.96
CA VAL A 194 -0.70 -15.79 14.78
C VAL A 194 -0.96 -17.28 14.69
N GLU A 195 -0.97 -17.86 13.48
CA GLU A 195 -1.18 -19.29 13.29
C GLU A 195 -0.09 -20.12 13.97
N MET A 196 1.18 -19.75 13.79
CA MET A 196 2.29 -20.43 14.45
C MET A 196 2.25 -20.32 15.98
N ALA A 197 1.76 -19.22 16.53
CA ALA A 197 1.58 -19.09 17.99
C ALA A 197 0.46 -19.99 18.54
N LEU A 198 -0.59 -20.20 17.76
CA LEU A 198 -1.71 -21.09 18.10
C LEU A 198 -1.31 -22.58 18.02
N TYR A 199 -0.42 -22.93 17.08
CA TYR A 199 -0.09 -24.33 16.75
C TYR A 199 1.39 -24.67 17.00
N ASP A 200 2.01 -24.11 18.03
CA ASP A 200 3.39 -24.43 18.45
C ASP A 200 4.42 -24.38 17.33
N GLY A 201 4.38 -23.33 16.50
CA GLY A 201 5.29 -23.11 15.39
C GLY A 201 4.93 -23.85 14.10
N LYS A 202 3.75 -24.43 13.99
CA LYS A 202 3.25 -25.10 12.79
C LYS A 202 2.21 -24.24 12.06
N MET A 203 2.01 -24.55 10.78
CA MET A 203 0.92 -23.99 9.96
C MET A 203 0.15 -25.11 9.30
N LYS A 204 -1.17 -25.06 9.34
CA LYS A 204 -2.06 -26.12 8.84
C LYS A 204 -1.83 -26.46 7.37
N LYS A 205 -1.49 -25.48 6.55
CA LYS A 205 -1.18 -25.69 5.12
C LYS A 205 -0.05 -26.69 4.90
N TYR A 206 0.89 -26.79 5.83
CA TYR A 206 2.10 -27.60 5.70
C TYR A 206 2.11 -28.81 6.64
N GLY A 207 0.96 -29.12 7.24
CA GLY A 207 0.81 -30.28 8.13
C GLY A 207 1.71 -30.20 9.37
N ASP A 208 2.43 -31.27 9.67
CA ASP A 208 3.27 -31.38 10.85
C ASP A 208 4.67 -30.78 10.75
N VAL A 209 4.93 -30.04 9.65
CA VAL A 209 6.26 -29.41 9.45
C VAL A 209 6.46 -28.29 10.47
N GLN A 210 7.54 -28.37 11.23
CA GLN A 210 7.95 -27.32 12.17
C GLN A 210 8.58 -26.15 11.39
N LEU A 211 7.79 -25.09 11.19
CA LEU A 211 8.23 -23.88 10.46
C LEU A 211 8.72 -22.79 11.39
N GLY A 212 8.06 -22.65 12.54
CA GLY A 212 8.33 -21.64 13.56
C GLY A 212 9.06 -22.22 14.77
N ILE A 213 9.13 -21.40 15.82
CA ILE A 213 9.71 -21.77 17.11
C ILE A 213 8.67 -22.63 17.87
N GLN A 214 9.12 -23.64 18.60
CA GLN A 214 8.27 -24.34 19.56
C GLN A 214 8.02 -23.41 20.78
N THR A 215 6.83 -22.80 20.83
CA THR A 215 6.43 -21.84 21.86
C THR A 215 5.48 -22.43 22.90
N GLY A 216 5.13 -23.70 22.73
CA GLY A 216 4.18 -24.41 23.59
C GLY A 216 2.78 -24.50 22.97
N ASP A 217 1.99 -25.41 23.53
CA ASP A 217 0.61 -25.63 23.13
C ASP A 217 -0.28 -24.49 23.65
N ALA A 218 -0.87 -23.70 22.76
CA ALA A 218 -1.69 -22.55 23.13
C ALA A 218 -2.91 -22.92 24.01
N ARG A 219 -3.43 -24.15 23.90
CA ARG A 219 -4.52 -24.66 24.77
C ARG A 219 -4.13 -24.65 26.25
N LYS A 220 -2.82 -24.64 26.58
CA LYS A 220 -2.29 -24.65 27.93
C LYS A 220 -1.98 -23.27 28.49
N PHE A 221 -1.99 -22.24 27.68
CA PHE A 221 -1.70 -20.86 28.11
C PHE A 221 -2.77 -20.37 29.08
N LYS A 222 -2.33 -19.76 30.20
CA LYS A 222 -3.20 -19.32 31.28
C LYS A 222 -3.42 -17.80 31.29
N SER A 223 -2.62 -17.06 30.55
CA SER A 223 -2.67 -15.61 30.52
C SER A 223 -2.44 -15.08 29.10
N TRP A 224 -2.90 -13.84 28.87
CA TRP A 224 -2.58 -13.10 27.67
C TRP A 224 -1.07 -12.97 27.46
N ASP A 225 -0.30 -12.75 28.52
CA ASP A 225 1.16 -12.56 28.44
C ASP A 225 1.86 -13.82 27.90
N GLU A 226 1.40 -15.02 28.27
CA GLU A 226 1.94 -16.28 27.72
C GLU A 226 1.68 -16.38 26.23
N PHE A 227 0.46 -16.09 25.78
CA PHE A 227 0.12 -16.10 24.37
C PHE A 227 0.86 -14.99 23.59
N TRP A 228 0.91 -13.77 24.14
CA TRP A 228 1.63 -12.65 23.55
C TRP A 228 3.11 -12.94 23.37
N ASN A 229 3.76 -13.54 24.37
CA ASN A 229 5.16 -13.95 24.28
C ASN A 229 5.38 -15.01 23.20
N ALA A 230 4.47 -15.98 23.06
CA ALA A 230 4.52 -16.96 21.97
C ALA A 230 4.39 -16.27 20.60
N TYR A 231 3.42 -15.37 20.43
CA TYR A 231 3.25 -14.58 19.23
C TYR A 231 4.48 -13.75 18.89
N VAL A 232 5.04 -13.01 19.85
CA VAL A 232 6.23 -12.17 19.64
C VAL A 232 7.43 -12.99 19.18
N GLN A 233 7.63 -14.20 19.70
CA GLN A 233 8.71 -15.08 19.25
C GLN A 233 8.53 -15.48 17.77
N GLN A 234 7.32 -15.87 17.36
CA GLN A 234 7.02 -16.20 15.96
C GLN A 234 7.18 -14.98 15.05
N HIS A 235 6.65 -13.83 15.48
CA HIS A 235 6.75 -12.57 14.76
C HIS A 235 8.21 -12.16 14.53
N MET A 236 9.04 -12.24 15.57
CA MET A 236 10.47 -11.92 15.47
C MET A 236 11.25 -12.91 14.60
N LEU A 237 10.84 -14.18 14.56
CA LEU A 237 11.41 -15.17 13.63
C LEU A 237 11.12 -14.75 12.17
N LEU A 238 9.88 -14.39 11.87
CA LEU A 238 9.51 -13.95 10.51
C LEU A 238 10.30 -12.70 10.09
N LEU A 239 10.40 -11.69 10.97
CA LEU A 239 11.20 -10.49 10.69
C LEU A 239 12.67 -10.82 10.41
N ARG A 240 13.26 -11.75 11.19
CA ARG A 240 14.66 -12.20 10.97
C ARG A 240 14.82 -12.92 9.64
N THR A 241 13.88 -13.79 9.29
CA THR A 241 13.90 -14.52 8.02
C THR A 241 13.80 -13.55 6.84
N THR A 242 12.92 -12.57 6.94
CA THR A 242 12.75 -11.50 5.94
C THR A 242 14.02 -10.67 5.79
N PHE A 243 14.69 -10.34 6.89
CA PHE A 243 15.97 -9.64 6.86
C PHE A 243 17.06 -10.45 6.15
N ILE A 244 17.19 -11.73 6.46
CA ILE A 244 18.16 -12.61 5.81
C ILE A 244 17.90 -12.69 4.30
N GLN A 245 16.64 -12.83 3.91
CA GLN A 245 16.24 -12.80 2.50
C GLN A 245 16.63 -11.49 1.82
N GLN A 246 16.29 -10.34 2.42
CA GLN A 246 16.65 -9.04 1.90
C GLN A 246 18.18 -8.88 1.75
N TYR A 247 18.94 -9.27 2.77
CA TYR A 247 20.39 -9.20 2.75
C TYR A 247 20.98 -10.02 1.59
N ILE A 248 20.54 -11.28 1.43
CA ILE A 248 20.99 -12.17 0.36
C ILE A 248 20.67 -11.55 -1.01
N VAL A 249 19.46 -11.01 -1.20
CA VAL A 249 19.05 -10.40 -2.47
C VAL A 249 19.91 -9.17 -2.79
N ILE A 250 20.13 -8.28 -1.83
CA ILE A 250 20.97 -7.09 -2.01
C ILE A 250 22.39 -7.49 -2.40
N GLN A 251 23.02 -8.41 -1.68
CA GLN A 251 24.38 -8.87 -1.97
C GLN A 251 24.49 -9.58 -3.33
N THR A 252 23.50 -10.38 -3.68
CA THR A 252 23.45 -11.09 -4.96
C THR A 252 23.32 -10.12 -6.13
N ARG A 253 22.45 -9.11 -6.00
CA ARG A 253 22.29 -8.05 -7.02
C ARG A 253 23.58 -7.25 -7.21
N ALA A 254 24.17 -6.77 -6.12
CA ALA A 254 25.41 -6.02 -6.16
C ALA A 254 26.55 -6.78 -6.84
N LYS A 255 26.60 -8.10 -6.69
CA LYS A 255 27.67 -8.94 -7.22
C LYS A 255 27.44 -9.44 -8.65
N HIS A 256 26.19 -9.75 -9.02
CA HIS A 256 25.90 -10.51 -10.22
C HIS A 256 24.98 -9.82 -11.23
N PHE A 257 24.32 -8.73 -10.85
CA PHE A 257 23.29 -8.09 -11.67
C PHE A 257 23.54 -6.58 -11.77
N ALA A 258 24.58 -6.21 -12.53
CA ALA A 258 24.83 -4.80 -12.82
C ALA A 258 23.67 -4.17 -13.59
N GLN A 259 23.41 -2.89 -13.32
CA GLN A 259 22.35 -2.10 -13.95
C GLN A 259 22.94 -0.89 -14.70
N PRO A 260 23.60 -1.09 -15.84
CA PRO A 260 24.36 -0.05 -16.54
C PRO A 260 23.47 1.11 -17.01
N MET A 261 22.27 0.83 -17.51
CA MET A 261 21.35 1.88 -17.99
C MET A 261 20.85 2.78 -16.85
N GLY A 262 20.39 2.19 -15.74
CA GLY A 262 20.02 2.95 -14.55
C GLY A 262 21.19 3.75 -13.98
N SER A 263 22.39 3.16 -13.95
CA SER A 263 23.60 3.79 -13.46
C SER A 263 24.01 5.02 -14.30
N VAL A 264 23.91 4.92 -15.62
CA VAL A 264 24.20 6.04 -16.53
C VAL A 264 23.19 7.18 -16.38
N LEU A 265 21.94 6.87 -16.08
CA LEU A 265 20.91 7.91 -15.89
C LEU A 265 20.95 8.55 -14.50
N HIS A 266 21.54 7.89 -13.50
CA HIS A 266 21.59 8.39 -12.13
C HIS A 266 22.83 9.26 -11.87
N ALA A 267 22.64 10.50 -11.42
CA ALA A 267 23.74 11.48 -11.29
C ALA A 267 24.85 11.02 -10.34
N LEU A 268 24.51 10.46 -9.17
CA LEU A 268 25.51 10.00 -8.19
C LEU A 268 26.26 8.76 -8.71
N CYS A 269 25.59 7.86 -9.42
CA CYS A 269 26.26 6.71 -10.04
C CYS A 269 27.32 7.15 -11.04
N ARG A 270 27.01 8.14 -11.90
CA ARG A 270 27.99 8.73 -12.82
C ARG A 270 29.12 9.43 -12.09
N LYS A 271 28.80 10.24 -11.07
CA LYS A 271 29.78 10.99 -10.28
C LYS A 271 30.81 10.08 -9.62
N HIS A 272 30.38 8.96 -9.08
CA HIS A 272 31.23 8.04 -8.32
C HIS A 272 31.66 6.81 -9.11
N CYS A 273 31.25 6.66 -10.38
CA CYS A 273 31.50 5.46 -11.20
C CYS A 273 31.08 4.17 -10.49
N ILE A 274 29.88 4.17 -9.90
CA ILE A 274 29.34 3.07 -9.12
C ILE A 274 28.04 2.57 -9.78
N ASP A 275 27.84 1.27 -9.79
CA ASP A 275 26.59 0.66 -10.27
C ASP A 275 25.42 0.92 -9.30
N LEU A 276 24.23 1.14 -9.83
CA LEU A 276 23.02 1.47 -9.07
C LEU A 276 22.61 0.36 -8.10
N HIS A 277 22.98 -0.91 -8.36
CA HIS A 277 22.72 -2.02 -7.45
C HIS A 277 23.71 -2.14 -6.29
N GLN A 278 24.71 -1.25 -6.19
CA GLN A 278 25.53 -1.24 -4.97
C GLN A 278 24.71 -0.77 -3.77
N PRO A 279 24.85 -1.43 -2.61
CA PRO A 279 24.01 -1.15 -1.44
C PRO A 279 24.27 0.23 -0.83
N GLN A 280 25.43 0.80 -1.08
CA GLN A 280 25.82 2.11 -0.58
C GLN A 280 26.44 2.94 -1.71
N ILE A 281 25.74 3.96 -2.14
CA ILE A 281 26.24 4.96 -3.09
C ILE A 281 26.57 6.22 -2.28
N PRO A 282 27.80 6.75 -2.38
CA PRO A 282 28.17 7.97 -1.66
C PRO A 282 27.19 9.12 -1.94
N GLU A 283 26.84 9.87 -0.90
CA GLU A 283 25.86 10.96 -0.95
C GLU A 283 24.40 10.51 -1.23
N GLY A 284 24.17 9.24 -1.56
CA GLY A 284 22.83 8.68 -1.77
C GLY A 284 22.07 8.45 -0.48
N LEU A 285 20.76 8.47 -0.53
CA LEU A 285 19.90 8.14 0.62
C LEU A 285 19.83 6.64 0.91
N ASN A 286 20.22 5.80 -0.02
CA ASN A 286 20.42 4.35 0.12
C ASN A 286 19.28 3.65 0.86
N PHE A 287 18.12 3.50 0.21
CA PHE A 287 16.94 2.91 0.81
C PHE A 287 16.88 1.39 0.68
N GLY A 288 16.37 0.74 1.73
CA GLY A 288 15.83 -0.60 1.72
C GLY A 288 14.46 -0.62 2.38
N TYR A 289 13.71 -1.72 2.27
CA TYR A 289 12.42 -1.83 2.94
C TYR A 289 12.00 -3.27 3.21
N PHE A 290 11.16 -3.43 4.22
CA PHE A 290 10.38 -4.63 4.50
C PHE A 290 8.91 -4.35 4.22
N GLU A 291 8.26 -5.26 3.52
CA GLU A 291 6.83 -5.20 3.24
C GLU A 291 6.07 -6.14 4.17
N PHE A 292 5.09 -5.61 4.88
CA PHE A 292 4.32 -6.32 5.89
C PHE A 292 2.86 -6.46 5.46
N MET A 293 2.34 -7.70 5.49
CA MET A 293 1.01 -8.04 5.02
C MET A 293 0.11 -8.54 6.12
N GLY A 294 -1.18 -8.13 6.06
CA GLY A 294 -2.20 -8.62 6.95
C GLY A 294 -2.29 -7.87 8.28
N LEU A 295 -1.89 -6.59 8.33
CA LEU A 295 -1.90 -5.81 9.58
C LEU A 295 -3.27 -5.81 10.27
N GLY A 296 -4.35 -5.44 9.57
CA GLY A 296 -5.71 -5.44 10.11
C GLY A 296 -6.14 -6.84 10.60
N THR A 297 -5.91 -7.88 9.79
CA THR A 297 -6.21 -9.27 10.18
C THR A 297 -5.53 -9.67 11.48
N VAL A 298 -4.28 -9.27 11.68
CA VAL A 298 -3.49 -9.62 12.88
C VAL A 298 -3.95 -8.83 14.09
N ILE A 299 -4.18 -7.52 13.95
CA ILE A 299 -4.68 -6.68 15.05
C ILE A 299 -5.99 -7.25 15.57
N ASP A 300 -6.94 -7.50 14.68
CA ASP A 300 -8.28 -7.99 15.03
C ASP A 300 -8.22 -9.39 15.65
N SER A 301 -7.33 -10.26 15.14
CA SER A 301 -7.13 -11.60 15.69
C SER A 301 -6.57 -11.58 17.12
N LEU A 302 -5.57 -10.73 17.34
CA LEU A 302 -4.96 -10.56 18.68
C LEU A 302 -5.93 -9.90 19.66
N ALA A 303 -6.69 -8.90 19.21
CA ALA A 303 -7.73 -8.24 19.99
C ALA A 303 -8.83 -9.23 20.41
N ALA A 304 -9.29 -10.08 19.48
CA ALA A 304 -10.29 -11.10 19.78
C ALA A 304 -9.79 -12.13 20.80
N ILE A 305 -8.57 -12.63 20.66
CA ILE A 305 -7.98 -13.56 21.64
C ILE A 305 -7.86 -12.87 23.01
N LYS A 306 -7.24 -11.69 23.07
CA LYS A 306 -7.03 -10.95 24.33
C LYS A 306 -8.36 -10.71 25.02
N LYS A 307 -9.35 -10.17 24.30
CA LYS A 307 -10.65 -9.76 24.85
C LYS A 307 -11.52 -10.94 25.23
N LEU A 308 -11.76 -11.86 24.30
CA LEU A 308 -12.79 -12.88 24.48
C LEU A 308 -12.29 -14.10 25.25
N VAL A 309 -11.01 -14.47 25.12
CA VAL A 309 -10.44 -15.64 25.79
C VAL A 309 -9.88 -15.28 27.17
N PHE A 310 -9.04 -14.26 27.25
CA PHE A 310 -8.29 -14.02 28.50
C PHE A 310 -8.97 -13.01 29.44
N GLU A 311 -9.61 -11.95 28.93
CA GLU A 311 -10.25 -10.92 29.76
C GLU A 311 -11.70 -11.29 30.08
N ASP A 312 -12.58 -11.33 29.08
CA ASP A 312 -14.02 -11.56 29.28
C ASP A 312 -14.35 -13.04 29.57
N LYS A 313 -13.46 -13.96 29.21
CA LYS A 313 -13.62 -15.43 29.38
C LYS A 313 -14.93 -15.95 28.76
N LYS A 314 -15.35 -15.35 27.64
CA LYS A 314 -16.54 -15.79 26.88
C LYS A 314 -16.25 -17.02 26.04
N LEU A 315 -14.98 -17.31 25.79
CA LEU A 315 -14.49 -18.39 24.97
C LEU A 315 -13.25 -18.99 25.63
N THR A 316 -13.12 -20.31 25.65
CA THR A 316 -11.87 -20.96 26.05
C THR A 316 -10.92 -21.06 24.85
N MET A 317 -9.62 -21.19 25.12
CA MET A 317 -8.65 -21.42 24.02
C MET A 317 -8.94 -22.73 23.27
N ASP A 318 -9.43 -23.78 23.96
CA ASP A 318 -9.85 -25.04 23.32
C ASP A 318 -10.98 -24.80 22.33
N GLN A 319 -12.06 -24.10 22.75
CA GLN A 319 -13.18 -23.79 21.88
C GLN A 319 -12.77 -22.94 20.68
N LEU A 320 -11.87 -21.96 20.88
CA LEU A 320 -11.33 -21.16 19.80
C LEU A 320 -10.58 -22.02 18.79
N ILE A 321 -9.64 -22.83 19.26
CA ILE A 321 -8.82 -23.68 18.36
C ILE A 321 -9.67 -24.70 17.64
N ASP A 322 -10.65 -25.33 18.32
CA ASP A 322 -11.59 -26.29 17.68
C ASP A 322 -12.40 -25.62 16.57
N ALA A 323 -12.90 -24.40 16.80
CA ALA A 323 -13.63 -23.64 15.78
C ALA A 323 -12.72 -23.24 14.58
N LEU A 324 -11.46 -22.85 14.84
CA LEU A 324 -10.50 -22.55 13.78
C LEU A 324 -10.12 -23.79 12.97
N GLU A 325 -9.95 -24.94 13.62
CA GLU A 325 -9.64 -26.22 12.96
C GLU A 325 -10.78 -26.71 12.09
N ALA A 326 -12.02 -26.50 12.54
CA ALA A 326 -13.24 -26.76 11.76
C ALA A 326 -13.52 -25.71 10.68
N ASN A 327 -12.67 -24.68 10.51
CA ASN A 327 -12.92 -23.54 9.63
C ASN A 327 -14.31 -22.91 9.87
N PHE A 328 -14.73 -22.92 11.13
CA PHE A 328 -16.01 -22.48 11.67
C PHE A 328 -17.23 -23.32 11.25
N GLU A 329 -17.08 -24.43 10.54
CA GLU A 329 -18.18 -25.33 10.23
C GLU A 329 -18.73 -25.94 11.52
N GLY A 330 -20.00 -25.64 11.84
CA GLY A 330 -20.63 -26.01 13.11
C GLY A 330 -20.26 -25.15 14.31
N TYR A 331 -19.54 -24.05 14.08
CA TYR A 331 -19.11 -23.06 15.09
C TYR A 331 -19.42 -21.63 14.65
N GLU A 332 -20.51 -21.43 13.92
CA GLU A 332 -20.92 -20.14 13.35
C GLU A 332 -21.21 -19.11 14.46
N ASP A 333 -21.68 -19.56 15.62
CA ASP A 333 -21.86 -18.74 16.82
C ASP A 333 -20.53 -18.21 17.37
N ILE A 334 -19.49 -19.03 17.40
CA ILE A 334 -18.14 -18.62 17.79
C ILE A 334 -17.58 -17.64 16.73
N GLN A 335 -17.74 -17.93 15.44
CA GLN A 335 -17.32 -17.01 14.39
C GLN A 335 -17.98 -15.64 14.54
N GLN A 336 -19.30 -15.62 14.80
CA GLN A 336 -20.01 -14.36 15.02
C GLN A 336 -19.54 -13.66 16.29
N LEU A 337 -19.28 -14.38 17.38
CA LEU A 337 -18.74 -13.83 18.62
C LEU A 337 -17.38 -13.18 18.37
N LEU A 338 -16.46 -13.83 17.64
CA LEU A 338 -15.15 -13.30 17.32
C LEU A 338 -15.24 -11.97 16.56
N ARG A 339 -16.22 -11.81 15.66
CA ARG A 339 -16.47 -10.57 14.91
C ARG A 339 -17.03 -9.42 15.76
N THR A 340 -17.44 -9.69 17.02
CA THR A 340 -17.88 -8.64 17.96
C THR A 340 -16.72 -8.07 18.81
N ALA A 341 -15.53 -8.62 18.67
CA ALA A 341 -14.35 -8.09 19.37
C ALA A 341 -13.96 -6.69 18.85
N PRO A 342 -13.24 -5.88 19.63
CA PRO A 342 -12.67 -4.64 19.12
C PRO A 342 -11.86 -4.85 17.86
N CYS A 343 -12.08 -4.01 16.85
CA CYS A 343 -11.46 -4.15 15.53
C CYS A 343 -10.75 -2.87 15.11
N TYR A 344 -9.64 -3.02 14.41
CA TYR A 344 -8.90 -1.95 13.77
C TYR A 344 -9.73 -1.27 12.66
N GLY A 345 -9.61 0.05 12.56
CA GLY A 345 -10.37 0.86 11.60
C GLY A 345 -11.65 1.48 12.16
N ASN A 346 -11.85 1.40 13.49
CA ASN A 346 -13.04 1.90 14.17
C ASN A 346 -12.74 3.00 15.21
N ASP A 347 -11.51 3.54 15.26
CA ASP A 347 -11.04 4.47 16.30
C ASP A 347 -11.23 3.87 17.70
N ASP A 348 -10.90 2.59 17.83
CA ASP A 348 -10.99 1.84 19.10
C ASP A 348 -9.59 1.66 19.68
N GLU A 349 -9.30 2.36 20.78
CA GLU A 349 -7.98 2.33 21.43
C GLU A 349 -7.54 0.92 21.83
N TYR A 350 -8.48 0.01 22.12
CA TYR A 350 -8.14 -1.37 22.48
C TYR A 350 -7.46 -2.12 21.30
N ALA A 351 -7.97 -1.96 20.10
CA ALA A 351 -7.39 -2.54 18.88
C ALA A 351 -6.16 -1.72 18.42
N ASP A 352 -6.26 -0.39 18.49
CA ASP A 352 -5.22 0.52 18.03
C ASP A 352 -3.93 0.42 18.88
N GLU A 353 -4.02 0.13 20.20
CA GLU A 353 -2.86 -0.14 21.05
C GLU A 353 -2.06 -1.37 20.55
N ILE A 354 -2.74 -2.46 20.20
CA ILE A 354 -2.11 -3.65 19.63
C ILE A 354 -1.42 -3.29 18.30
N GLY A 355 -2.10 -2.54 17.44
CA GLY A 355 -1.56 -2.10 16.16
C GLY A 355 -0.32 -1.21 16.32
N ARG A 356 -0.31 -0.32 17.30
CA ARG A 356 0.84 0.55 17.66
C ARG A 356 2.04 -0.26 18.10
N GLU A 357 1.82 -1.31 18.88
CA GLU A 357 2.89 -2.20 19.35
C GLU A 357 3.47 -3.03 18.19
N LEU A 358 2.63 -3.57 17.28
CA LEU A 358 3.08 -4.27 16.08
C LEU A 358 3.92 -3.35 15.18
N ASP A 359 3.46 -2.14 14.94
CA ASP A 359 4.21 -1.13 14.15
C ASP A 359 5.53 -0.78 14.84
N ARG A 360 5.54 -0.61 16.16
CA ARG A 360 6.75 -0.33 16.94
C ARG A 360 7.78 -1.45 16.78
N MET A 361 7.37 -2.71 16.86
CA MET A 361 8.26 -3.85 16.63
C MET A 361 8.86 -3.85 15.23
N ALA A 362 8.02 -3.69 14.21
CA ALA A 362 8.44 -3.68 12.80
C ALA A 362 9.40 -2.52 12.50
N VAL A 363 9.07 -1.30 12.94
CA VAL A 363 9.88 -0.10 12.70
C VAL A 363 11.19 -0.15 13.48
N SER A 364 11.18 -0.65 14.73
CA SER A 364 12.41 -0.83 15.53
C SER A 364 13.35 -1.84 14.88
N PHE A 365 12.78 -2.93 14.37
CA PHE A 365 13.53 -3.96 13.64
C PHE A 365 14.17 -3.38 12.37
N ALA A 366 13.39 -2.69 11.55
CA ALA A 366 13.87 -2.06 10.31
C ALA A 366 15.00 -1.04 10.61
N ALA A 367 14.84 -0.21 11.63
CA ALA A 367 15.84 0.77 12.05
C ALA A 367 17.16 0.11 12.48
N LYS A 368 17.08 -0.94 13.30
CA LYS A 368 18.25 -1.68 13.79
C LYS A 368 19.06 -2.24 12.63
N TYR A 369 18.43 -3.01 11.77
CA TYR A 369 19.12 -3.70 10.69
C TYR A 369 19.49 -2.78 9.54
N GLY A 370 18.75 -1.71 9.31
CA GLY A 370 19.17 -0.64 8.39
C GLY A 370 20.49 -0.01 8.81
N LYS A 371 20.64 0.27 10.11
CA LYS A 371 21.91 0.79 10.67
C LYS A 371 23.06 -0.20 10.49
N GLU A 372 22.84 -1.48 10.73
CA GLU A 372 23.84 -2.53 10.55
C GLU A 372 24.29 -2.67 9.07
N MET A 373 23.37 -2.45 8.13
CA MET A 373 23.64 -2.49 6.68
C MET A 373 24.15 -1.15 6.11
N GLY A 374 24.11 -0.07 6.88
CA GLY A 374 24.45 1.27 6.41
C GLY A 374 23.45 1.86 5.41
N ILE A 375 22.18 1.47 5.51
CA ILE A 375 21.09 1.95 4.64
C ILE A 375 19.92 2.50 5.48
N ASN A 376 19.08 3.32 4.85
CA ASN A 376 17.78 3.70 5.40
C ASN A 376 16.77 2.57 5.13
N ASN A 377 16.61 1.66 6.06
CA ASN A 377 15.67 0.55 5.91
C ASN A 377 14.34 0.88 6.56
N ASP A 378 13.24 0.64 5.87
CA ASP A 378 11.90 1.07 6.24
C ASP A 378 10.95 -0.11 6.47
N ALA A 379 10.03 0.06 7.42
CA ALA A 379 8.85 -0.79 7.58
C ALA A 379 7.70 -0.21 6.75
N ARG A 380 7.13 -1.01 5.85
CA ARG A 380 6.06 -0.62 4.92
C ARG A 380 4.88 -1.58 4.97
N TYR A 381 3.70 -1.04 4.68
CA TYR A 381 2.46 -1.81 4.58
C TYR A 381 1.85 -1.60 3.20
N VAL A 382 2.47 -2.23 2.19
CA VAL A 382 2.10 -2.09 0.77
C VAL A 382 1.91 -3.49 0.17
N PRO A 383 0.66 -3.93 -0.04
CA PRO A 383 0.40 -5.33 -0.35
C PRO A 383 0.62 -5.69 -1.82
N PHE A 384 0.55 -4.75 -2.77
CA PHE A 384 0.27 -5.10 -4.15
C PHE A 384 -0.98 -6.00 -4.21
N THR A 385 -0.87 -7.22 -4.72
CA THR A 385 -1.90 -8.27 -4.54
C THR A 385 -1.46 -9.42 -3.64
N SER A 386 -0.31 -9.29 -2.96
CA SER A 386 0.29 -10.38 -2.17
C SER A 386 -0.55 -10.81 -0.96
N HIS A 387 -1.47 -9.96 -0.46
CA HIS A 387 -2.42 -10.32 0.59
C HIS A 387 -3.33 -11.48 0.18
N VAL A 388 -3.59 -11.66 -1.12
CA VAL A 388 -4.35 -12.79 -1.67
C VAL A 388 -3.56 -14.11 -1.56
N PRO A 389 -2.37 -14.28 -2.22
CA PRO A 389 -1.61 -15.52 -2.09
C PRO A 389 -1.12 -15.78 -0.65
N PHE A 390 -0.88 -14.74 0.16
CA PHE A 390 -0.56 -14.93 1.57
C PHE A 390 -1.75 -15.42 2.38
N GLY A 391 -2.97 -15.00 2.05
CA GLY A 391 -4.18 -15.57 2.63
C GLY A 391 -4.33 -17.06 2.32
N LYS A 392 -3.93 -17.50 1.12
CA LYS A 392 -4.01 -18.91 0.66
C LYS A 392 -3.09 -19.88 1.42
N VAL A 393 -2.20 -19.39 2.26
CA VAL A 393 -1.33 -20.24 3.09
C VAL A 393 -1.65 -20.16 4.58
N VAL A 394 -2.61 -19.31 4.98
CA VAL A 394 -3.05 -19.12 6.37
C VAL A 394 -4.43 -19.74 6.58
N SER A 395 -4.56 -20.57 7.60
CA SER A 395 -5.82 -21.17 8.03
C SER A 395 -6.82 -20.14 8.56
N ALA A 396 -7.97 -20.56 9.08
CA ALA A 396 -8.91 -19.67 9.74
C ALA A 396 -8.23 -18.84 10.84
N THR A 397 -8.65 -17.59 11.00
CA THR A 397 -8.02 -16.67 11.96
C THR A 397 -9.01 -16.16 13.01
N PRO A 398 -8.54 -15.84 14.23
CA PRO A 398 -9.37 -15.46 15.37
C PRO A 398 -10.26 -14.23 15.21
N ASN A 399 -10.10 -13.44 14.13
CA ASN A 399 -11.02 -12.38 13.75
C ASN A 399 -12.26 -12.86 12.96
N GLY A 400 -12.46 -14.18 12.86
CA GLY A 400 -13.58 -14.78 12.12
C GLY A 400 -13.37 -14.91 10.61
N ARG A 401 -12.12 -14.72 10.09
CA ARG A 401 -11.75 -14.96 8.68
C ARG A 401 -11.65 -16.47 8.45
N VAL A 402 -12.31 -16.96 7.40
CA VAL A 402 -12.20 -18.36 6.99
C VAL A 402 -10.84 -18.68 6.37
N ALA A 403 -10.45 -19.94 6.42
CA ALA A 403 -9.19 -20.40 5.85
C ALA A 403 -9.09 -20.06 4.36
N TRP A 404 -7.87 -19.74 3.93
CA TRP A 404 -7.49 -19.50 2.52
C TRP A 404 -8.11 -18.25 1.87
N PHE A 405 -8.90 -17.47 2.60
CA PHE A 405 -9.42 -16.19 2.14
C PHE A 405 -8.31 -15.11 2.18
N PRO A 406 -8.36 -14.05 1.36
CA PRO A 406 -7.38 -12.95 1.41
C PRO A 406 -7.25 -12.33 2.81
N LEU A 407 -6.05 -11.87 3.15
CA LEU A 407 -5.78 -11.08 4.35
C LEU A 407 -6.23 -9.62 4.14
N ALA A 408 -6.28 -8.83 5.19
CA ALA A 408 -6.42 -7.37 5.08
C ALA A 408 -5.29 -6.79 4.23
N ASP A 409 -5.61 -5.86 3.34
CA ASP A 409 -4.65 -5.24 2.43
C ASP A 409 -3.93 -4.06 3.09
N GLY A 410 -2.64 -3.94 2.87
CA GLY A 410 -1.83 -2.80 3.36
C GLY A 410 -2.02 -2.48 4.83
N SER A 411 -2.43 -1.25 5.10
CA SER A 411 -2.87 -0.77 6.42
C SER A 411 -4.38 -0.50 6.48
N SER A 412 -5.14 -1.14 5.59
CA SER A 412 -6.61 -1.11 5.61
C SER A 412 -7.18 -2.04 6.68
N PRO A 413 -8.41 -1.82 7.17
CA PRO A 413 -9.10 -2.73 8.06
C PRO A 413 -9.35 -4.11 7.45
N SER A 414 -9.65 -5.10 8.28
CA SER A 414 -10.16 -6.39 7.81
C SER A 414 -11.50 -6.21 7.09
N HIS A 415 -11.78 -7.07 6.11
CA HIS A 415 -12.99 -7.01 5.30
C HIS A 415 -14.26 -7.03 6.17
N GLY A 416 -15.05 -5.95 6.09
CA GLY A 416 -16.30 -5.79 6.83
C GLY A 416 -16.15 -5.53 8.33
N ALA A 417 -14.94 -5.22 8.82
CA ALA A 417 -14.69 -4.93 10.23
C ALA A 417 -14.84 -3.43 10.59
N ASP A 418 -14.79 -2.56 9.61
CA ASP A 418 -14.82 -1.09 9.75
C ASP A 418 -16.27 -0.57 9.70
N HIS A 419 -16.92 -0.50 10.86
CA HIS A 419 -18.35 -0.13 10.98
C HIS A 419 -18.57 1.31 11.46
N ASN A 420 -17.55 1.98 11.97
CA ASN A 420 -17.67 3.34 12.52
C ASN A 420 -17.43 4.44 11.47
N GLY A 421 -17.46 4.06 10.18
CA GLY A 421 -17.33 4.97 9.05
C GLY A 421 -15.87 5.27 8.66
N PRO A 422 -15.69 5.94 7.52
CA PRO A 422 -14.36 6.09 6.91
C PRO A 422 -13.42 7.01 7.71
N THR A 423 -13.93 7.98 8.47
CA THR A 423 -13.10 8.83 9.34
C THR A 423 -12.45 8.02 10.46
N ALA A 424 -13.15 7.02 11.01
CA ALA A 424 -12.59 6.14 12.02
C ALA A 424 -11.40 5.30 11.49
N ILE A 425 -11.42 4.93 10.20
CA ILE A 425 -10.26 4.29 9.54
C ILE A 425 -9.04 5.21 9.58
N LEU A 426 -9.21 6.50 9.28
CA LEU A 426 -8.12 7.47 9.32
C LEU A 426 -7.55 7.61 10.74
N LEU A 427 -8.43 7.70 11.74
CA LEU A 427 -8.03 7.81 13.15
C LEU A 427 -7.28 6.57 13.64
N SER A 428 -7.79 5.37 13.39
CA SER A 428 -7.07 4.13 13.72
C SER A 428 -5.70 4.03 13.03
N ASN A 429 -5.61 4.44 11.75
CA ASN A 429 -4.33 4.45 11.05
C ASN A 429 -3.36 5.47 11.67
N HIS A 430 -3.86 6.64 12.10
CA HIS A 430 -3.10 7.64 12.82
C HIS A 430 -2.60 7.10 14.18
N ASN A 431 -3.52 6.52 14.97
CA ASN A 431 -3.26 6.04 16.34
C ASN A 431 -2.25 4.89 16.38
N THR A 432 -2.21 4.06 15.34
CA THR A 432 -1.29 2.90 15.24
C THR A 432 0.10 3.25 14.72
N LYS A 433 0.35 4.50 14.32
CA LYS A 433 1.61 4.92 13.69
C LYS A 433 2.60 5.53 14.69
N ASN A 434 3.84 5.08 14.65
CA ASN A 434 4.91 5.57 15.52
C ASN A 434 5.64 6.76 14.88
N TYR A 435 5.06 7.96 14.95
CA TYR A 435 5.55 9.18 14.30
C TYR A 435 6.99 9.58 14.68
N GLY A 436 7.46 9.27 15.90
CA GLY A 436 8.81 9.57 16.35
C GLY A 436 9.91 8.71 15.72
N MET A 437 9.56 7.65 14.97
CA MET A 437 10.52 6.68 14.48
C MET A 437 10.86 6.91 13.00
N ARG A 438 12.17 6.98 12.67
CA ARG A 438 12.67 7.29 11.31
C ARG A 438 12.47 6.17 10.29
N ALA A 439 12.45 4.91 10.73
CA ALA A 439 12.29 3.76 9.84
C ALA A 439 10.81 3.45 9.50
N ARG A 440 9.88 4.34 9.90
CA ARG A 440 8.51 4.28 9.39
C ARG A 440 8.47 4.73 7.94
N ALA A 441 7.58 4.16 7.17
CA ALA A 441 7.37 4.57 5.77
C ALA A 441 5.94 4.29 5.30
N ALA A 442 5.83 3.99 4.03
CA ALA A 442 4.57 3.89 3.31
C ALA A 442 3.52 3.01 4.00
N ARG A 443 2.36 3.58 4.23
CA ARG A 443 1.12 2.91 4.66
C ARG A 443 0.06 3.13 3.59
N LEU A 444 -0.36 2.04 2.95
CA LEU A 444 -1.39 2.07 1.93
C LEU A 444 -2.77 1.89 2.57
N ILE A 445 -3.66 2.85 2.35
CA ILE A 445 -5.04 2.80 2.81
C ILE A 445 -5.96 2.76 1.59
N ASN A 446 -6.83 1.76 1.53
CA ASN A 446 -7.94 1.67 0.59
C ASN A 446 -9.25 2.10 1.28
N VAL A 447 -10.01 2.97 0.64
CA VAL A 447 -11.37 3.32 1.06
C VAL A 447 -12.32 3.10 -0.13
N LYS A 448 -13.43 2.41 0.11
CA LYS A 448 -14.47 2.22 -0.90
C LYS A 448 -15.72 2.99 -0.52
N PHE A 449 -16.10 3.94 -1.37
CA PHE A 449 -17.37 4.66 -1.26
C PHE A 449 -18.39 4.11 -2.25
N THR A 450 -19.66 4.10 -1.85
CA THR A 450 -20.70 3.95 -2.84
C THR A 450 -20.86 5.24 -3.65
N PRO A 451 -21.26 5.18 -4.95
CA PRO A 451 -21.48 6.39 -5.75
C PRO A 451 -22.43 7.40 -5.07
N LYS A 452 -23.44 6.91 -4.33
CA LYS A 452 -24.39 7.74 -3.59
C LYS A 452 -23.73 8.57 -2.49
N CYS A 453 -22.70 8.03 -1.84
CA CYS A 453 -21.96 8.72 -0.76
C CYS A 453 -21.31 10.03 -1.23
N VAL A 454 -20.86 10.04 -2.48
CA VAL A 454 -20.10 11.16 -3.09
C VAL A 454 -20.89 11.90 -4.18
N GLU A 455 -22.22 11.75 -4.24
CA GLU A 455 -23.05 12.30 -5.29
C GLU A 455 -23.20 13.82 -5.18
N GLY A 456 -23.15 14.52 -6.32
CA GLY A 456 -23.36 15.96 -6.44
C GLY A 456 -22.27 16.79 -5.77
N ASP A 457 -22.48 18.11 -5.69
CA ASP A 457 -21.52 19.05 -5.10
C ASP A 457 -21.35 18.82 -3.58
N ALA A 458 -22.43 18.47 -2.89
CA ALA A 458 -22.37 18.16 -1.46
C ALA A 458 -21.49 16.91 -1.18
N GLY A 459 -21.52 15.92 -2.07
CA GLY A 459 -20.64 14.75 -1.99
C GLY A 459 -19.18 15.13 -2.25
N THR A 460 -18.94 16.04 -3.19
CA THR A 460 -17.59 16.56 -3.48
C THR A 460 -17.05 17.34 -2.29
N GLU A 461 -17.85 18.22 -1.68
CA GLU A 461 -17.45 18.98 -0.49
C GLU A 461 -17.06 18.06 0.67
N LYS A 462 -17.86 17.02 0.96
CA LYS A 462 -17.52 16.02 1.98
C LYS A 462 -16.21 15.31 1.67
N LEU A 463 -15.99 14.91 0.41
CA LEU A 463 -14.75 14.26 0.02
C LEU A 463 -13.54 15.20 0.15
N VAL A 464 -13.68 16.50 -0.15
CA VAL A 464 -12.66 17.53 0.10
C VAL A 464 -12.34 17.62 1.60
N GLN A 465 -13.36 17.66 2.47
CA GLN A 465 -13.14 17.69 3.93
C GLN A 465 -12.47 16.40 4.43
N PHE A 466 -12.85 15.25 3.89
CA PHE A 466 -12.21 13.97 4.20
C PHE A 466 -10.73 13.96 3.80
N ILE A 467 -10.40 14.48 2.62
CA ILE A 467 -9.01 14.63 2.15
C ILE A 467 -8.22 15.59 3.05
N ARG A 468 -8.83 16.70 3.49
CA ARG A 468 -8.18 17.61 4.45
C ARG A 468 -7.91 16.93 5.79
N THR A 469 -8.90 16.20 6.34
CA THR A 469 -8.72 15.43 7.58
C THR A 469 -7.60 14.41 7.46
N TRP A 470 -7.54 13.67 6.35
CA TRP A 470 -6.44 12.74 6.07
C TRP A 470 -5.07 13.46 6.02
N CYS A 471 -5.02 14.64 5.41
CA CYS A 471 -3.80 15.45 5.31
C CYS A 471 -3.35 15.92 6.70
N ASP A 472 -4.26 16.47 7.52
CA ASP A 472 -3.98 17.00 8.85
C ASP A 472 -3.54 15.91 9.83
N LEU A 473 -4.07 14.69 9.69
CA LEU A 473 -3.64 13.49 10.43
C LEU A 473 -2.25 12.97 9.99
N LYS A 474 -1.61 13.60 9.00
CA LYS A 474 -0.28 13.22 8.48
C LYS A 474 -0.21 11.75 8.08
N LEU A 475 -1.26 11.24 7.44
CA LEU A 475 -1.27 9.90 6.89
C LEU A 475 -0.52 9.89 5.56
N TRP A 476 0.22 8.82 5.27
CA TRP A 476 1.13 8.75 4.13
C TRP A 476 0.43 8.81 2.79
N HIS A 477 -0.57 7.95 2.61
CA HIS A 477 -1.25 7.72 1.34
C HIS A 477 -2.69 7.31 1.57
N ILE A 478 -3.55 7.65 0.62
CA ILE A 478 -4.90 7.13 0.53
C ILE A 478 -5.32 6.99 -0.93
N GLN A 479 -6.13 5.99 -1.22
CA GLN A 479 -6.72 5.76 -2.54
C GLN A 479 -8.16 5.27 -2.41
N PHE A 480 -8.93 5.41 -3.50
CA PHE A 480 -10.36 5.25 -3.45
C PHE A 480 -10.88 4.32 -4.53
N ASN A 481 -11.92 3.54 -4.18
CA ASN A 481 -12.86 2.95 -5.12
C ASN A 481 -14.22 3.62 -4.94
N VAL A 482 -14.80 4.14 -6.00
CA VAL A 482 -16.18 4.67 -5.98
C VAL A 482 -17.04 3.73 -6.81
N ILE A 483 -17.55 2.67 -6.17
CA ILE A 483 -18.26 1.58 -6.84
C ILE A 483 -19.13 0.78 -5.87
N ASN A 484 -20.25 0.25 -6.36
CA ASN A 484 -21.10 -0.68 -5.63
C ASN A 484 -20.64 -2.13 -5.76
N ALA A 485 -20.71 -2.90 -4.67
CA ALA A 485 -20.44 -4.33 -4.69
C ALA A 485 -21.33 -5.10 -5.69
N ASP A 486 -22.56 -4.68 -5.88
CA ASP A 486 -23.49 -5.29 -6.86
C ASP A 486 -23.03 -5.09 -8.31
N THR A 487 -22.39 -3.96 -8.64
CA THR A 487 -21.79 -3.74 -9.96
C THR A 487 -20.63 -4.70 -10.18
N LEU A 488 -19.77 -4.92 -9.19
CA LEU A 488 -18.67 -5.89 -9.26
C LEU A 488 -19.19 -7.33 -9.43
N LYS A 489 -20.22 -7.73 -8.67
CA LYS A 489 -20.87 -9.04 -8.82
C LYS A 489 -21.50 -9.23 -10.20
N LYS A 490 -22.08 -8.18 -10.79
CA LYS A 490 -22.59 -8.22 -12.17
C LYS A 490 -21.46 -8.36 -13.18
N ALA A 491 -20.34 -7.67 -12.96
CA ALA A 491 -19.16 -7.77 -13.81
C ALA A 491 -18.53 -9.17 -13.78
N GLN A 492 -18.53 -9.85 -12.63
CA GLN A 492 -18.11 -11.27 -12.55
C GLN A 492 -18.99 -12.19 -13.41
N LYS A 493 -20.30 -11.92 -13.44
CA LYS A 493 -21.28 -12.76 -14.17
C LYS A 493 -21.29 -12.51 -15.68
N ASP A 494 -21.03 -11.27 -16.10
CA ASP A 494 -21.04 -10.84 -17.50
C ASP A 494 -19.81 -9.99 -17.83
N PRO A 495 -18.61 -10.61 -17.90
CA PRO A 495 -17.36 -9.88 -18.09
C PRO A 495 -17.32 -9.03 -19.37
N GLN A 496 -17.93 -9.49 -20.45
CA GLN A 496 -17.91 -8.78 -21.74
C GLN A 496 -18.62 -7.43 -21.67
N LYS A 497 -19.71 -7.34 -20.90
CA LYS A 497 -20.42 -6.08 -20.70
C LYS A 497 -19.64 -5.06 -19.89
N TYR A 498 -18.73 -5.52 -19.02
CA TYR A 498 -17.97 -4.70 -18.09
C TYR A 498 -16.45 -4.69 -18.39
N ARG A 499 -16.06 -5.01 -19.64
CA ARG A 499 -14.64 -5.13 -20.03
C ARG A 499 -13.80 -3.88 -19.76
N ASN A 500 -14.42 -2.71 -19.71
CA ASN A 500 -13.77 -1.42 -19.47
C ASN A 500 -13.89 -0.95 -18.00
N LEU A 501 -14.43 -1.79 -17.10
CA LEU A 501 -14.58 -1.44 -15.69
C LEU A 501 -13.22 -1.43 -15.00
N ILE A 502 -12.73 -0.24 -14.68
CA ILE A 502 -11.47 -0.04 -13.96
C ILE A 502 -11.78 -0.04 -12.44
N VAL A 503 -10.92 -0.70 -11.68
CA VAL A 503 -10.97 -0.72 -10.21
C VAL A 503 -9.59 -0.44 -9.62
N ARG A 504 -9.57 0.18 -8.45
CA ARG A 504 -8.37 0.40 -7.67
C ARG A 504 -8.05 -0.83 -6.82
N ILE A 505 -6.86 -1.39 -6.96
CA ILE A 505 -6.43 -2.59 -6.24
C ILE A 505 -5.66 -2.20 -4.98
N ALA A 506 -4.36 -1.99 -5.12
CA ALA A 506 -3.50 -1.57 -4.02
C ALA A 506 -2.25 -0.85 -4.59
N GLY A 507 -2.36 0.45 -4.75
CA GLY A 507 -1.31 1.29 -5.33
C GLY A 507 -1.38 1.43 -6.85
N TYR A 508 -2.27 0.71 -7.54
CA TYR A 508 -2.50 0.78 -8.98
C TYR A 508 -3.94 0.41 -9.33
N SER A 509 -4.35 0.67 -10.57
CA SER A 509 -5.67 0.31 -11.10
C SER A 509 -5.54 -0.76 -12.19
N ALA A 510 -6.58 -1.58 -12.36
CA ALA A 510 -6.67 -2.58 -13.42
C ALA A 510 -8.11 -2.76 -13.90
N TYR A 511 -8.29 -3.43 -15.03
CA TYR A 511 -9.61 -3.85 -15.46
C TYR A 511 -10.09 -5.00 -14.58
N PHE A 512 -11.26 -4.83 -13.96
CA PHE A 512 -11.81 -5.79 -13.00
C PHE A 512 -11.96 -7.20 -13.58
N VAL A 513 -12.32 -7.29 -14.85
CA VAL A 513 -12.57 -8.57 -15.54
C VAL A 513 -11.30 -9.37 -15.82
N ASP A 514 -10.13 -8.72 -15.80
CA ASP A 514 -8.82 -9.35 -16.03
C ASP A 514 -8.20 -9.93 -14.74
N LEU A 515 -8.85 -9.68 -13.58
CA LEU A 515 -8.39 -10.15 -12.29
C LEU A 515 -8.84 -11.58 -12.02
N THR A 516 -8.07 -12.32 -11.21
CA THR A 516 -8.51 -13.65 -10.76
C THR A 516 -9.78 -13.56 -9.89
N PRO A 517 -10.59 -14.63 -9.85
CA PRO A 517 -11.78 -14.66 -8.99
C PRO A 517 -11.50 -14.35 -7.52
N ASP A 518 -10.35 -14.73 -7.00
CA ASP A 518 -9.98 -14.48 -5.61
C ASP A 518 -9.78 -12.98 -5.34
N LEU A 519 -9.09 -12.27 -6.23
CA LEU A 519 -8.90 -10.82 -6.09
C LEU A 519 -10.21 -10.06 -6.38
N GLN A 520 -11.03 -10.53 -7.33
CA GLN A 520 -12.37 -9.98 -7.54
C GLN A 520 -13.22 -10.10 -6.27
N ASN A 521 -13.20 -11.25 -5.61
CA ASN A 521 -13.92 -11.49 -4.36
C ASN A 521 -13.39 -10.62 -3.21
N ASP A 522 -12.06 -10.40 -3.14
CA ASP A 522 -11.45 -9.46 -2.22
C ASP A 522 -12.03 -8.04 -2.38
N LEU A 523 -12.04 -7.52 -3.60
CA LEU A 523 -12.58 -6.19 -3.91
C LEU A 523 -14.07 -6.06 -3.59
N ILE A 524 -14.84 -7.12 -3.82
CA ILE A 524 -16.27 -7.18 -3.48
C ILE A 524 -16.45 -7.14 -1.96
N ALA A 525 -15.62 -7.86 -1.21
CA ALA A 525 -15.72 -8.02 0.24
C ALA A 525 -15.30 -6.77 1.04
N ARG A 526 -14.53 -5.86 0.43
CA ARG A 526 -14.14 -4.59 1.08
C ARG A 526 -15.39 -3.79 1.47
N THR A 527 -15.38 -3.19 2.65
CA THR A 527 -16.50 -2.37 3.14
C THR A 527 -16.81 -1.23 2.17
N GLY A 528 -18.06 -1.07 1.82
CA GLY A 528 -18.55 0.06 1.03
C GLY A 528 -19.26 1.06 1.94
N HIS A 529 -18.71 2.27 2.07
CA HIS A 529 -19.30 3.31 2.90
C HIS A 529 -20.37 4.09 2.15
N ASP A 530 -21.56 4.16 2.72
CA ASP A 530 -22.71 4.92 2.19
C ASP A 530 -22.76 6.36 2.74
N GLN A 531 -21.96 6.66 3.77
CA GLN A 531 -21.86 7.96 4.43
C GLN A 531 -20.40 8.25 4.81
N MET A 532 -20.05 9.54 4.83
CA MET A 532 -18.81 10.10 5.37
C MET A 532 -19.07 10.85 6.66
#